data_720c53d2962c888e580187f6c249543f
#
_entry.id   720c53d2962c888e580187f6c249543f
#
_cell.length_a   1.000
_cell.length_b   1.000
_cell.length_c   1.000
_cell.angle_alpha   90.00
_cell.angle_beta   90.00
_cell.angle_gamma   90.00
#
_symmetry.space_group_name_H-M   'P 1'
#
loop_
_entity.id
_entity.type
_entity.pdbx_description
1 polymer ?
#
loop_
_entity_poly.entity_id
_entity_poly.type
_entity_poly.pdbx_seq_one_letter_code
_entity_poly.pdbx_strand_id
1 'polypeptide(L)'
;YKRQATQASNGTNSQSDRSAIQDEISQLTTEIDRVAETTKFNEIYLLKGDKSGATETDTVAAHDAGLAGKLGESADGKTTFTADALKVGSNVKIAGTEYKIVGSAKDTDYTDAKTYNDGNKTDGDKIIRGDKTYTYDAGDTKWKDEAGNAQNNFTAVAGDTLIDKATGKTTTVMGDGQEAHTASTMDDVKAKIKDVAANDQVKINGHAYTVGTTTKADGSAYTADDIAALVKEGDLVDDGTNKLFVMPAAAKNENEISLNDAYAKMADELGKASSIGTDKAATVKNNGDGTFEITQGTVNVKKSLSFSLHVGADADMTNKINVDIETMNAAGLGIKGLDVKDDSGVAATYAIDAIADAVAKVSSQRSSLGAVQNRLEHTIANVDNVVENTTSAESRIRDTDMASEMVNYSKNNILAQAGQSMLAQANQSNQGVL
;
A
#
# COMPACT_ATOMS: atom_id res chain seq x y z
N TYR A 1 4.23 -19.58 10.43
CA TYR A 1 3.45 -18.80 9.46
C TYR A 1 4.18 -18.61 8.14
N LYS A 2 5.27 -17.82 8.11
CA LYS A 2 5.98 -17.52 6.85
C LYS A 2 6.39 -18.78 6.10
N ARG A 3 6.89 -19.79 6.80
CA ARG A 3 7.28 -21.07 6.20
C ARG A 3 6.07 -21.79 5.56
N GLN A 4 4.94 -21.87 6.25
CA GLN A 4 3.71 -22.47 5.73
C GLN A 4 3.17 -21.73 4.53
N ALA A 5 3.09 -20.39 4.57
CA ALA A 5 2.65 -19.59 3.44
C ALA A 5 3.60 -19.74 2.25
N THR A 6 4.92 -19.74 2.47
CA THR A 6 5.91 -19.98 1.40
C THR A 6 5.77 -21.39 0.82
N GLN A 7 5.49 -22.40 1.66
CA GLN A 7 5.24 -23.75 1.19
C GLN A 7 3.97 -23.80 0.35
N ALA A 8 2.86 -23.18 0.78
CA ALA A 8 1.60 -23.15 0.06
C ALA A 8 1.70 -22.41 -1.29
N SER A 9 2.56 -21.37 -1.37
CA SER A 9 2.77 -20.62 -2.61
C SER A 9 3.50 -21.40 -3.71
N ASN A 10 4.08 -22.56 -3.37
CA ASN A 10 4.76 -23.40 -4.34
C ASN A 10 3.75 -24.06 -5.28
N GLY A 11 3.90 -23.84 -6.59
CA GLY A 11 3.02 -24.37 -7.62
C GLY A 11 2.98 -25.90 -7.74
N THR A 12 3.91 -26.61 -7.07
CA THR A 12 3.94 -28.09 -7.06
C THR A 12 3.00 -28.71 -6.01
N ASN A 13 2.43 -27.90 -5.10
CA ASN A 13 1.51 -28.41 -4.09
C ASN A 13 0.13 -28.65 -4.68
N SER A 14 -0.47 -29.78 -4.29
CA SER A 14 -1.87 -30.08 -4.59
C SER A 14 -2.82 -29.21 -3.76
N GLN A 15 -4.07 -29.14 -4.15
CA GLN A 15 -5.13 -28.49 -3.37
C GLN A 15 -5.28 -29.12 -1.97
N SER A 16 -5.09 -30.46 -1.88
CA SER A 16 -5.10 -31.17 -0.60
C SER A 16 -3.97 -30.72 0.31
N ASP A 17 -2.76 -30.52 -0.23
CA ASP A 17 -1.61 -30.05 0.56
C ASP A 17 -1.85 -28.61 1.06
N ARG A 18 -2.39 -27.73 0.20
CA ARG A 18 -2.74 -26.37 0.60
C ARG A 18 -3.84 -26.33 1.64
N SER A 19 -4.82 -27.24 1.57
CA SER A 19 -5.86 -27.37 2.60
C SER A 19 -5.27 -27.77 3.95
N ALA A 20 -4.32 -28.72 3.98
CA ALA A 20 -3.62 -29.11 5.21
C ALA A 20 -2.80 -27.95 5.78
N ILE A 21 -2.13 -27.19 4.92
CA ILE A 21 -1.37 -25.99 5.34
C ILE A 21 -2.33 -24.91 5.88
N GLN A 22 -3.52 -24.74 5.27
CA GLN A 22 -4.54 -23.82 5.76
C GLN A 22 -5.02 -24.20 7.18
N ASP A 23 -5.22 -25.48 7.44
CA ASP A 23 -5.61 -25.93 8.78
C ASP A 23 -4.52 -25.60 9.81
N GLU A 24 -3.26 -25.78 9.46
CA GLU A 24 -2.12 -25.39 10.31
C GLU A 24 -2.08 -23.87 10.53
N ILE A 25 -2.28 -23.06 9.49
CA ILE A 25 -2.37 -21.59 9.60
C ILE A 25 -3.54 -21.17 10.50
N SER A 26 -4.68 -21.82 10.37
CA SER A 26 -5.87 -21.54 11.18
C SER A 26 -5.62 -21.85 12.66
N GLN A 27 -4.94 -22.97 12.96
CA GLN A 27 -4.55 -23.32 14.33
C GLN A 27 -3.54 -22.30 14.90
N LEU A 28 -2.55 -21.89 14.13
CA LEU A 28 -1.59 -20.87 14.53
C LEU A 28 -2.27 -19.52 14.80
N THR A 29 -3.25 -19.14 13.98
CA THR A 29 -4.03 -17.91 14.19
C THR A 29 -4.82 -17.97 15.49
N THR A 30 -5.48 -19.11 15.77
CA THR A 30 -6.17 -19.36 17.03
C THR A 30 -5.22 -19.27 18.21
N GLU A 31 -4.00 -19.79 18.07
CA GLU A 31 -2.99 -19.73 19.15
C GLU A 31 -2.51 -18.31 19.40
N ILE A 32 -2.34 -17.48 18.35
CA ILE A 32 -2.02 -16.06 18.52
C ILE A 32 -3.14 -15.35 19.29
N ASP A 33 -4.40 -15.57 18.90
CA ASP A 33 -5.54 -14.98 19.61
C ASP A 33 -5.61 -15.46 21.06
N ARG A 34 -5.35 -16.75 21.31
CA ARG A 34 -5.28 -17.27 22.67
C ARG A 34 -4.19 -16.60 23.49
N VAL A 35 -2.98 -16.45 22.94
CA VAL A 35 -1.87 -15.78 23.62
C VAL A 35 -2.22 -14.32 23.90
N ALA A 36 -2.81 -13.62 22.93
CA ALA A 36 -3.23 -12.22 23.09
C ALA A 36 -4.29 -12.09 24.20
N GLU A 37 -5.22 -13.04 24.31
CA GLU A 37 -6.29 -13.00 25.30
C GLU A 37 -5.88 -13.46 26.69
N THR A 38 -4.83 -14.28 26.81
CA THR A 38 -4.41 -14.88 28.10
C THR A 38 -3.20 -14.24 28.73
N THR A 39 -2.39 -13.49 27.94
CA THR A 39 -1.20 -12.83 28.46
C THR A 39 -1.57 -11.68 29.38
N LYS A 40 -1.32 -11.85 30.67
CA LYS A 40 -1.63 -10.85 31.69
C LYS A 40 -0.46 -10.66 32.65
N PHE A 41 -0.37 -9.47 33.21
CA PHE A 41 0.50 -9.14 34.31
C PHE A 41 -0.30 -8.33 35.36
N ASN A 42 -0.26 -8.74 36.59
CA ASN A 42 -0.98 -8.10 37.69
C ASN A 42 -2.46 -7.81 37.34
N GLU A 43 -3.16 -8.84 36.80
CA GLU A 43 -4.56 -8.82 36.35
C GLU A 43 -4.85 -7.91 35.14
N ILE A 44 -3.85 -7.28 34.55
CA ILE A 44 -3.97 -6.50 33.32
C ILE A 44 -3.61 -7.39 32.15
N TYR A 45 -4.53 -7.49 31.19
CA TYR A 45 -4.25 -8.16 29.92
C TYR A 45 -3.43 -7.24 29.04
N LEU A 46 -2.22 -7.64 28.69
CA LEU A 46 -1.24 -6.78 28.04
C LEU A 46 -1.44 -6.66 26.51
N LEU A 47 -1.94 -7.72 25.87
CA LEU A 47 -1.99 -7.85 24.42
C LEU A 47 -3.42 -7.78 23.85
N LYS A 48 -4.41 -7.67 24.72
CA LYS A 48 -5.83 -7.69 24.37
C LYS A 48 -6.40 -6.32 23.98
N GLY A 49 -5.64 -5.25 24.18
CA GLY A 49 -6.08 -3.87 24.04
C GLY A 49 -6.61 -3.25 25.33
N ASP A 50 -7.23 -2.09 25.19
CA ASP A 50 -7.72 -1.30 26.32
C ASP A 50 -8.77 -2.04 27.16
N LYS A 51 -8.75 -1.78 28.48
CA LYS A 51 -9.67 -2.36 29.47
C LYS A 51 -11.14 -1.99 29.24
N SER A 52 -11.41 -0.85 28.63
CA SER A 52 -12.78 -0.39 28.35
C SER A 52 -13.47 -1.23 27.28
N GLY A 53 -12.70 -2.00 26.49
CA GLY A 53 -13.19 -2.72 25.32
C GLY A 53 -13.54 -1.81 24.14
N ALA A 54 -13.19 -0.51 24.22
CA ALA A 54 -13.38 0.41 23.11
C ALA A 54 -12.62 -0.05 21.88
N THR A 55 -13.24 0.08 20.71
CA THR A 55 -12.67 -0.28 19.41
C THR A 55 -12.36 0.96 18.60
N GLU A 56 -11.41 0.82 17.69
CA GLU A 56 -11.09 1.80 16.67
C GLU A 56 -10.95 1.11 15.33
N THR A 57 -11.05 1.89 14.28
CA THR A 57 -10.90 1.38 12.92
C THR A 57 -9.51 1.72 12.43
N ASP A 58 -8.71 0.69 12.19
CA ASP A 58 -7.35 0.80 11.65
C ASP A 58 -7.34 0.52 10.15
N THR A 59 -6.40 1.12 9.45
CA THR A 59 -6.11 0.81 8.05
C THR A 59 -5.10 -0.33 7.96
N VAL A 60 -5.35 -1.26 7.04
CA VAL A 60 -4.40 -2.33 6.72
C VAL A 60 -3.49 -1.86 5.58
N ALA A 61 -2.22 -2.20 5.64
CA ALA A 61 -1.24 -1.81 4.61
C ALA A 61 -1.65 -2.34 3.24
N ALA A 62 -1.44 -1.51 2.20
CA ALA A 62 -1.60 -1.94 0.82
C ALA A 62 -0.38 -2.74 0.36
N HIS A 63 -0.59 -3.67 -0.56
CA HIS A 63 0.45 -4.52 -1.14
C HIS A 63 0.47 -4.42 -2.67
N ASP A 64 1.62 -4.66 -3.26
CA ASP A 64 1.83 -4.55 -4.71
C ASP A 64 1.40 -5.79 -5.51
N ALA A 65 0.88 -6.82 -4.84
CA ALA A 65 0.47 -8.09 -5.46
C ALA A 65 1.59 -8.78 -6.27
N GLY A 66 2.85 -8.49 -5.98
CA GLY A 66 3.99 -9.01 -6.74
C GLY A 66 4.07 -8.47 -8.17
N LEU A 67 3.36 -7.37 -8.47
CA LEU A 67 3.39 -6.72 -9.77
C LEU A 67 4.67 -5.90 -9.96
N ALA A 68 5.16 -5.84 -11.19
CA ALA A 68 6.28 -4.98 -11.53
C ALA A 68 5.87 -3.51 -11.47
N GLY A 69 6.52 -2.75 -10.60
CA GLY A 69 6.19 -1.35 -10.37
C GLY A 69 6.63 -0.87 -8.99
N LYS A 70 6.07 0.23 -8.56
CA LYS A 70 6.39 0.87 -7.27
C LYS A 70 5.13 1.21 -6.49
N LEU A 71 5.07 0.75 -5.26
CA LEU A 71 4.05 1.16 -4.29
C LEU A 71 4.52 2.44 -3.58
N GLY A 72 3.67 3.47 -3.58
CA GLY A 72 3.91 4.73 -2.88
C GLY A 72 3.66 4.60 -1.38
N GLU A 73 3.98 5.67 -0.64
CA GLU A 73 3.68 5.73 0.78
C GLU A 73 2.18 5.97 1.01
N SER A 74 1.69 5.44 2.12
CA SER A 74 0.29 5.62 2.51
C SER A 74 0.08 7.00 3.13
N ALA A 75 -0.95 7.72 2.67
CA ALA A 75 -1.42 8.96 3.25
C ALA A 75 -2.95 8.95 3.30
N ASP A 76 -3.53 9.29 4.45
CA ASP A 76 -4.98 9.35 4.67
C ASP A 76 -5.75 8.09 4.23
N GLY A 77 -5.16 6.91 4.46
CA GLY A 77 -5.76 5.62 4.09
C GLY A 77 -5.73 5.32 2.59
N LYS A 78 -4.91 6.04 1.83
CA LYS A 78 -4.72 5.85 0.39
C LYS A 78 -3.26 5.71 0.04
N THR A 79 -2.97 4.92 -0.98
CA THR A 79 -1.65 4.82 -1.59
C THR A 79 -1.78 4.64 -3.09
N THR A 80 -0.74 4.97 -3.83
CA THR A 80 -0.70 4.83 -5.28
C THR A 80 0.31 3.76 -5.65
N PHE A 81 -0.11 2.79 -6.46
CA PHE A 81 0.78 1.87 -7.15
C PHE A 81 1.02 2.37 -8.57
N THR A 82 2.28 2.48 -8.96
CA THR A 82 2.68 2.85 -10.31
C THR A 82 3.33 1.64 -10.96
N ALA A 83 2.64 1.05 -11.94
CA ALA A 83 3.16 -0.08 -12.71
C ALA A 83 4.29 0.36 -13.63
N ASP A 84 5.21 -0.56 -13.93
CA ASP A 84 6.16 -0.35 -15.00
C ASP A 84 5.42 -0.17 -16.33
N ALA A 85 5.97 0.67 -17.22
CA ALA A 85 5.33 1.02 -18.48
C ALA A 85 5.05 -0.21 -19.34
N LEU A 86 3.79 -0.38 -19.73
CA LEU A 86 3.34 -1.45 -20.61
C LEU A 86 3.07 -0.89 -22.00
N LYS A 87 3.55 -1.61 -23.01
CA LYS A 87 3.32 -1.30 -24.43
C LYS A 87 2.84 -2.57 -25.15
N VAL A 88 2.11 -2.39 -26.24
CA VAL A 88 1.77 -3.50 -27.14
C VAL A 88 3.07 -4.21 -27.56
N GLY A 89 3.09 -5.54 -27.43
CA GLY A 89 4.26 -6.39 -27.68
C GLY A 89 5.11 -6.69 -26.43
N SER A 90 4.92 -5.97 -25.30
CA SER A 90 5.61 -6.29 -24.04
C SER A 90 4.92 -7.44 -23.29
N ASN A 91 5.68 -8.08 -22.41
CA ASN A 91 5.17 -9.09 -21.50
C ASN A 91 4.99 -8.49 -20.10
N VAL A 92 3.97 -8.96 -19.39
CA VAL A 92 3.70 -8.62 -17.99
C VAL A 92 3.34 -9.89 -17.22
N LYS A 93 3.82 -9.98 -15.98
CA LYS A 93 3.47 -11.07 -15.09
C LYS A 93 2.41 -10.59 -14.09
N ILE A 94 1.25 -11.24 -14.10
CA ILE A 94 0.11 -10.92 -13.21
C ILE A 94 -0.33 -12.22 -12.54
N ALA A 95 -0.41 -12.22 -11.22
CA ALA A 95 -0.80 -13.40 -10.45
C ALA A 95 -0.04 -14.69 -10.84
N GLY A 96 1.26 -14.56 -11.08
CA GLY A 96 2.11 -15.70 -11.47
C GLY A 96 2.03 -16.11 -12.94
N THR A 97 1.07 -15.61 -13.72
CA THR A 97 0.91 -15.88 -15.14
C THR A 97 1.54 -14.78 -15.97
N GLU A 98 2.30 -15.16 -16.99
CA GLU A 98 2.88 -14.23 -17.96
C GLU A 98 1.91 -13.99 -19.11
N TYR A 99 1.61 -12.72 -19.36
CA TYR A 99 0.76 -12.26 -20.44
C TYR A 99 1.55 -11.41 -21.42
N LYS A 100 1.25 -11.58 -22.72
CA LYS A 100 1.72 -10.68 -23.76
C LYS A 100 0.67 -9.62 -24.05
N ILE A 101 1.07 -8.36 -24.05
CA ILE A 101 0.17 -7.25 -24.38
C ILE A 101 -0.02 -7.19 -25.89
N VAL A 102 -1.26 -7.30 -26.32
CA VAL A 102 -1.67 -7.20 -27.73
C VAL A 102 -2.65 -6.03 -27.92
N GLY A 103 -2.95 -5.69 -29.18
CA GLY A 103 -4.01 -4.73 -29.48
C GLY A 103 -5.38 -5.25 -29.02
N SER A 104 -6.33 -4.34 -28.78
CA SER A 104 -7.69 -4.72 -28.46
C SER A 104 -8.45 -5.11 -29.74
N ALA A 105 -9.23 -6.19 -29.68
CA ALA A 105 -10.15 -6.59 -30.73
C ALA A 105 -11.58 -6.06 -30.52
N LYS A 106 -11.79 -5.26 -29.44
CA LYS A 106 -13.09 -4.65 -29.16
C LYS A 106 -13.21 -3.32 -29.89
N ASP A 107 -14.27 -3.12 -30.64
CA ASP A 107 -14.56 -1.87 -31.35
C ASP A 107 -14.66 -0.66 -30.43
N THR A 108 -15.16 -0.89 -29.20
CA THR A 108 -15.30 0.15 -28.17
C THR A 108 -13.96 0.67 -27.63
N ASP A 109 -12.86 0.01 -27.90
CA ASP A 109 -11.52 0.42 -27.47
C ASP A 109 -10.79 1.24 -28.55
N TYR A 110 -11.50 1.63 -29.61
CA TYR A 110 -11.00 2.47 -30.70
C TYR A 110 -11.91 3.68 -30.90
N THR A 111 -11.31 4.80 -31.28
CA THR A 111 -12.01 5.99 -31.74
C THR A 111 -11.20 6.63 -32.86
N ASP A 112 -11.86 7.28 -33.82
CA ASP A 112 -11.10 8.06 -34.78
C ASP A 112 -10.66 9.42 -34.24
N ALA A 113 -9.57 9.95 -34.81
CA ALA A 113 -9.02 11.22 -34.37
C ALA A 113 -10.02 12.38 -34.54
N LYS A 114 -10.81 12.37 -35.61
CA LYS A 114 -11.80 13.42 -35.85
C LYS A 114 -12.88 13.43 -34.77
N THR A 115 -13.50 12.29 -34.50
CA THR A 115 -14.55 12.15 -33.47
C THR A 115 -14.05 12.61 -32.12
N TYR A 116 -12.84 12.20 -31.75
CA TYR A 116 -12.24 12.63 -30.49
C TYR A 116 -11.93 14.13 -30.46
N ASN A 117 -11.30 14.66 -31.53
CA ASN A 117 -10.91 16.07 -31.56
C ASN A 117 -12.10 17.01 -31.53
N ASP A 118 -13.21 16.63 -32.17
CA ASP A 118 -14.46 17.38 -32.19
C ASP A 118 -15.27 17.20 -30.88
N GLY A 119 -14.99 16.19 -30.08
CA GLY A 119 -15.68 15.88 -28.83
C GLY A 119 -15.23 16.74 -27.64
N ASN A 120 -16.02 16.72 -26.59
CA ASN A 120 -15.67 17.36 -25.33
C ASN A 120 -14.54 16.62 -24.62
N LYS A 121 -13.61 17.36 -24.01
CA LYS A 121 -12.54 16.85 -23.16
C LYS A 121 -12.82 17.23 -21.71
N THR A 122 -12.43 16.37 -20.80
CA THR A 122 -12.57 16.59 -19.37
C THR A 122 -11.20 16.95 -18.77
N ASP A 123 -11.22 17.81 -17.77
CA ASP A 123 -9.99 18.17 -17.05
C ASP A 123 -9.28 16.93 -16.51
N GLY A 124 -8.01 16.79 -16.86
CA GLY A 124 -7.21 15.65 -16.48
C GLY A 124 -7.24 14.46 -17.45
N ASP A 125 -8.00 14.52 -18.56
CA ASP A 125 -7.88 13.53 -19.64
C ASP A 125 -6.47 13.52 -20.19
N LYS A 126 -5.97 12.38 -20.64
CA LYS A 126 -4.60 12.24 -21.11
C LYS A 126 -4.52 11.70 -22.52
N ILE A 127 -3.49 12.12 -23.23
CA ILE A 127 -3.05 11.52 -24.50
C ILE A 127 -1.62 11.04 -24.30
N ILE A 128 -1.38 9.75 -24.59
CA ILE A 128 -0.04 9.18 -24.66
C ILE A 128 0.35 9.05 -26.13
N ARG A 129 1.43 9.73 -26.50
CA ARG A 129 2.02 9.70 -27.84
C ARG A 129 3.47 9.26 -27.75
N GLY A 130 3.75 8.03 -28.14
CA GLY A 130 5.08 7.44 -27.95
C GLY A 130 5.43 7.35 -26.47
N ASP A 131 6.47 8.04 -26.06
CA ASP A 131 6.95 8.06 -24.66
C ASP A 131 6.46 9.31 -23.88
N LYS A 132 5.65 10.16 -24.49
CA LYS A 132 5.20 11.43 -23.90
C LYS A 132 3.74 11.37 -23.51
N THR A 133 3.45 11.92 -22.34
CA THR A 133 2.09 12.08 -21.82
C THR A 133 1.68 13.54 -21.86
N TYR A 134 0.50 13.81 -22.39
CA TYR A 134 -0.13 15.13 -22.42
C TYR A 134 -1.40 15.08 -21.61
N THR A 135 -1.62 16.08 -20.76
CA THR A 135 -2.81 16.18 -19.90
C THR A 135 -3.63 17.39 -20.32
N TYR A 136 -4.94 17.20 -20.45
CA TYR A 136 -5.85 18.29 -20.77
C TYR A 136 -6.12 19.15 -19.54
N ASP A 137 -5.98 20.45 -19.69
CA ASP A 137 -6.32 21.46 -18.69
C ASP A 137 -7.55 22.23 -19.17
N ALA A 138 -8.67 22.01 -18.49
CA ALA A 138 -9.94 22.66 -18.87
C ALA A 138 -9.94 24.17 -18.56
N GLY A 139 -9.10 24.63 -17.63
CA GLY A 139 -8.96 26.06 -17.31
C GLY A 139 -8.38 26.85 -18.46
N ASP A 140 -7.34 26.31 -19.11
CA ASP A 140 -6.67 26.91 -20.27
C ASP A 140 -7.24 26.38 -21.60
N THR A 141 -8.08 25.34 -21.56
CA THR A 141 -8.58 24.61 -22.75
C THR A 141 -7.46 24.10 -23.65
N LYS A 142 -6.35 23.64 -23.02
CA LYS A 142 -5.13 23.21 -23.71
C LYS A 142 -4.60 21.92 -23.17
N TRP A 143 -3.89 21.21 -24.02
CA TRP A 143 -3.06 20.09 -23.62
C TRP A 143 -1.74 20.61 -23.07
N LYS A 144 -1.29 20.04 -21.97
CA LYS A 144 0.01 20.35 -21.32
C LYS A 144 0.89 19.13 -21.34
N ASP A 145 2.18 19.33 -21.58
CA ASP A 145 3.18 18.27 -21.45
C ASP A 145 3.49 17.95 -19.97
N GLU A 146 4.35 16.98 -19.70
CA GLU A 146 4.75 16.58 -18.35
C GLU A 146 5.43 17.70 -17.55
N ALA A 147 6.00 18.70 -18.23
CA ALA A 147 6.60 19.88 -17.60
C ALA A 147 5.57 21.00 -17.36
N GLY A 148 4.29 20.81 -17.75
CA GLY A 148 3.22 21.77 -17.61
C GLY A 148 3.16 22.83 -18.74
N ASN A 149 3.95 22.68 -19.80
CA ASN A 149 3.93 23.62 -20.92
C ASN A 149 2.72 23.37 -21.83
N ALA A 150 1.97 24.43 -22.11
CA ALA A 150 0.83 24.35 -22.99
C ALA A 150 1.24 24.07 -24.44
N GLN A 151 0.56 23.12 -25.07
CA GLN A 151 0.76 22.74 -26.46
C GLN A 151 -0.24 23.48 -27.35
N ASN A 152 0.26 24.25 -28.31
CA ASN A 152 -0.59 24.97 -29.25
C ASN A 152 -1.03 24.03 -30.38
N ASN A 153 -2.32 24.10 -30.76
CA ASN A 153 -2.90 23.29 -31.83
C ASN A 153 -2.67 21.77 -31.69
N PHE A 154 -2.59 21.30 -30.45
CA PHE A 154 -2.39 19.88 -30.20
C PHE A 154 -3.71 19.12 -30.39
N THR A 155 -3.69 18.14 -31.25
CA THR A 155 -4.82 17.27 -31.58
C THR A 155 -4.39 15.81 -31.49
N ALA A 156 -5.32 14.91 -31.16
CA ALA A 156 -5.09 13.48 -31.24
C ALA A 156 -4.86 13.05 -32.70
N VAL A 157 -3.94 12.12 -32.89
CA VAL A 157 -3.59 11.52 -34.19
C VAL A 157 -3.60 9.99 -34.08
N ALA A 158 -3.62 9.33 -35.23
CA ALA A 158 -3.57 7.86 -35.28
C ALA A 158 -2.39 7.28 -34.48
N GLY A 159 -2.67 6.28 -33.69
CA GLY A 159 -1.70 5.61 -32.82
C GLY A 159 -1.57 6.21 -31.41
N ASP A 160 -2.20 7.35 -31.13
CA ASP A 160 -2.28 7.88 -29.77
C ASP A 160 -3.13 6.97 -28.87
N THR A 161 -2.77 6.88 -27.60
CA THR A 161 -3.60 6.26 -26.56
C THR A 161 -4.26 7.36 -25.73
N LEU A 162 -5.59 7.34 -25.69
CA LEU A 162 -6.41 8.26 -24.91
C LEU A 162 -6.75 7.63 -23.57
N ILE A 163 -6.75 8.42 -22.51
CA ILE A 163 -7.16 8.00 -21.18
C ILE A 163 -8.24 8.95 -20.66
N ASP A 164 -9.42 8.39 -20.42
CA ASP A 164 -10.51 9.09 -19.76
C ASP A 164 -10.25 9.19 -18.26
N LYS A 165 -10.15 10.41 -17.74
CA LYS A 165 -9.85 10.65 -16.32
C LYS A 165 -10.93 10.11 -15.38
N ALA A 166 -12.18 10.13 -15.77
CA ALA A 166 -13.29 9.73 -14.92
C ALA A 166 -13.38 8.21 -14.76
N THR A 167 -13.13 7.48 -15.85
CA THR A 167 -13.33 6.02 -15.91
C THR A 167 -12.02 5.22 -15.90
N GLY A 168 -10.88 5.86 -16.19
CA GLY A 168 -9.59 5.19 -16.40
C GLY A 168 -9.56 4.33 -17.67
N LYS A 169 -10.59 4.44 -18.53
CA LYS A 169 -10.66 3.69 -19.78
C LYS A 169 -9.60 4.21 -20.77
N THR A 170 -8.88 3.29 -21.40
CA THR A 170 -7.99 3.61 -22.51
C THR A 170 -8.65 3.33 -23.85
N THR A 171 -8.40 4.21 -24.82
CA THR A 171 -8.92 4.09 -26.19
C THR A 171 -7.79 4.40 -27.15
N THR A 172 -7.65 3.62 -28.23
CA THR A 172 -6.63 3.85 -29.26
C THR A 172 -7.22 4.67 -30.38
N VAL A 173 -6.49 5.72 -30.78
CA VAL A 173 -6.89 6.57 -31.93
C VAL A 173 -6.56 5.89 -33.23
N MET A 174 -7.56 5.74 -34.08
CA MET A 174 -7.46 5.23 -35.44
C MET A 174 -7.70 6.36 -36.46
N GLY A 175 -7.09 6.23 -37.63
CA GLY A 175 -7.31 7.19 -38.72
C GLY A 175 -6.50 8.49 -38.59
N ASP A 176 -6.55 9.28 -39.66
CA ASP A 176 -5.76 10.50 -39.83
C ASP A 176 -6.42 11.80 -39.32
N GLY A 177 -7.61 11.70 -38.78
CA GLY A 177 -8.37 12.84 -38.24
C GLY A 177 -9.13 13.64 -39.28
N GLN A 178 -9.10 13.26 -40.56
CA GLN A 178 -9.84 13.92 -41.62
C GLN A 178 -11.25 13.37 -41.79
N GLU A 179 -11.41 12.07 -41.59
CA GLU A 179 -12.65 11.35 -41.79
C GLU A 179 -12.92 10.36 -40.64
N ALA A 180 -14.19 10.16 -40.33
CA ALA A 180 -14.60 9.19 -39.33
C ALA A 180 -14.52 7.76 -39.88
N HIS A 181 -13.88 6.84 -39.13
CA HIS A 181 -13.76 5.44 -39.44
C HIS A 181 -14.50 4.59 -38.41
N THR A 182 -14.98 3.44 -38.81
CA THR A 182 -15.58 2.45 -37.92
C THR A 182 -14.63 1.29 -37.74
N ALA A 183 -14.32 0.92 -36.51
CA ALA A 183 -13.50 -0.26 -36.20
C ALA A 183 -14.27 -1.52 -36.58
N SER A 184 -13.63 -2.39 -37.36
CA SER A 184 -14.23 -3.61 -37.91
C SER A 184 -13.23 -4.76 -37.89
N THR A 185 -13.71 -5.98 -37.80
CA THR A 185 -12.85 -7.16 -37.88
C THR A 185 -12.24 -7.34 -39.27
N MET A 186 -11.12 -8.01 -39.33
CA MET A 186 -10.47 -8.32 -40.61
C MET A 186 -11.43 -9.05 -41.56
N ASP A 187 -12.22 -10.00 -41.05
CA ASP A 187 -13.14 -10.80 -41.84
C ASP A 187 -14.29 -9.96 -42.40
N ASP A 188 -14.86 -9.05 -41.58
CA ASP A 188 -15.90 -8.16 -42.03
C ASP A 188 -15.42 -7.17 -43.08
N VAL A 189 -14.19 -6.64 -42.91
CA VAL A 189 -13.58 -5.74 -43.89
C VAL A 189 -13.34 -6.48 -45.23
N LYS A 190 -12.78 -7.68 -45.18
CA LYS A 190 -12.56 -8.50 -46.39
C LYS A 190 -13.85 -8.87 -47.06
N ALA A 191 -14.90 -9.23 -46.32
CA ALA A 191 -16.21 -9.52 -46.89
C ALA A 191 -16.78 -8.30 -47.63
N LYS A 192 -16.72 -7.09 -47.02
CA LYS A 192 -17.18 -5.86 -47.69
C LYS A 192 -16.41 -5.53 -48.97
N ILE A 193 -15.08 -5.73 -48.97
CA ILE A 193 -14.27 -5.52 -50.18
C ILE A 193 -14.68 -6.48 -51.29
N LYS A 194 -14.97 -7.76 -50.99
CA LYS A 194 -15.39 -8.77 -51.97
C LYS A 194 -16.71 -8.43 -52.64
N ASP A 195 -17.57 -7.68 -52.00
CA ASP A 195 -18.85 -7.24 -52.51
C ASP A 195 -18.73 -5.99 -53.38
N VAL A 196 -17.53 -5.37 -53.52
CA VAL A 196 -17.30 -4.19 -54.36
C VAL A 196 -17.39 -4.58 -55.86
N ALA A 197 -18.20 -3.83 -56.57
CA ALA A 197 -18.45 -4.09 -58.00
C ALA A 197 -17.23 -3.81 -58.90
N ALA A 198 -17.22 -4.40 -60.07
CA ALA A 198 -16.19 -4.12 -61.09
C ALA A 198 -16.23 -2.62 -61.45
N ASN A 199 -15.06 -2.03 -61.61
CA ASN A 199 -14.81 -0.61 -61.84
C ASN A 199 -15.01 0.35 -60.67
N ASP A 200 -15.45 -0.17 -59.50
CA ASP A 200 -15.47 0.60 -58.27
C ASP A 200 -14.10 0.59 -57.59
N GLN A 201 -13.87 1.58 -56.75
CA GLN A 201 -12.59 1.80 -56.08
C GLN A 201 -12.63 1.35 -54.64
N VAL A 202 -11.56 0.67 -54.21
CA VAL A 202 -11.24 0.43 -52.82
C VAL A 202 -9.93 1.14 -52.51
N LYS A 203 -9.90 1.92 -51.41
CA LYS A 203 -8.66 2.54 -50.95
C LYS A 203 -8.17 1.82 -49.69
N ILE A 204 -6.90 1.50 -49.64
CA ILE A 204 -6.21 0.97 -48.46
C ILE A 204 -5.10 1.94 -48.08
N ASN A 205 -5.19 2.55 -46.91
CA ASN A 205 -4.28 3.61 -46.46
C ASN A 205 -4.10 4.75 -47.48
N GLY A 206 -5.20 5.12 -48.13
CA GLY A 206 -5.21 6.17 -49.18
C GLY A 206 -4.78 5.69 -50.57
N HIS A 207 -4.24 4.50 -50.72
CA HIS A 207 -3.90 3.95 -52.04
C HIS A 207 -5.13 3.33 -52.72
N ALA A 208 -5.48 3.80 -53.91
CA ALA A 208 -6.67 3.37 -54.63
C ALA A 208 -6.41 2.16 -55.53
N TYR A 209 -7.30 1.18 -55.37
CA TYR A 209 -7.37 -0.01 -56.26
C TYR A 209 -8.73 0.00 -56.94
N THR A 210 -8.77 0.00 -58.27
CA THR A 210 -10.03 -0.17 -59.03
C THR A 210 -10.21 -1.61 -59.41
N VAL A 211 -11.33 -2.22 -58.97
CA VAL A 211 -11.65 -3.63 -59.22
C VAL A 211 -11.74 -3.89 -60.75
N GLY A 212 -10.95 -4.84 -61.24
CA GLY A 212 -10.92 -5.19 -62.67
C GLY A 212 -10.14 -4.25 -63.57
N THR A 213 -9.54 -3.17 -63.04
CA THR A 213 -8.82 -2.19 -63.86
C THR A 213 -7.40 -1.92 -63.38
N THR A 214 -7.17 -1.77 -62.07
CA THR A 214 -5.81 -1.62 -61.54
C THR A 214 -5.02 -2.91 -61.78
N THR A 215 -3.81 -2.80 -62.36
CA THR A 215 -3.00 -3.95 -62.74
C THR A 215 -1.98 -4.32 -61.69
N LYS A 216 -1.76 -5.64 -61.51
CA LYS A 216 -0.69 -6.22 -60.70
C LYS A 216 0.65 -6.18 -61.44
N ALA A 217 1.72 -6.50 -60.77
CA ALA A 217 3.06 -6.57 -61.37
C ALA A 217 3.17 -7.62 -62.53
N ASP A 218 2.32 -8.64 -62.57
CA ASP A 218 2.24 -9.65 -63.62
C ASP A 218 1.37 -9.21 -64.81
N GLY A 219 0.81 -8.00 -64.80
CA GLY A 219 -0.04 -7.46 -65.84
C GLY A 219 -1.52 -7.87 -65.76
N SER A 220 -1.92 -8.72 -64.83
CA SER A 220 -3.32 -9.05 -64.57
C SER A 220 -4.03 -7.97 -63.75
N ALA A 221 -5.34 -7.82 -63.93
CA ALA A 221 -6.11 -6.87 -63.13
C ALA A 221 -6.38 -7.41 -61.69
N TYR A 222 -6.42 -6.51 -60.69
CA TYR A 222 -6.83 -6.87 -59.36
C TYR A 222 -8.31 -7.23 -59.33
N THR A 223 -8.64 -8.37 -58.84
CA THR A 223 -10.01 -8.74 -58.47
C THR A 223 -10.34 -8.21 -57.07
N ALA A 224 -11.61 -8.19 -56.68
CA ALA A 224 -11.99 -7.83 -55.32
C ALA A 224 -11.35 -8.77 -54.29
N ASP A 225 -11.21 -10.06 -54.58
CA ASP A 225 -10.52 -11.02 -53.71
C ASP A 225 -9.01 -10.69 -53.56
N ASP A 226 -8.36 -10.30 -54.63
CA ASP A 226 -6.96 -9.87 -54.59
C ASP A 226 -6.77 -8.63 -53.68
N ILE A 227 -7.65 -7.64 -53.81
CA ILE A 227 -7.62 -6.42 -53.01
C ILE A 227 -7.88 -6.77 -51.52
N ALA A 228 -8.86 -7.63 -51.25
CA ALA A 228 -9.14 -8.12 -49.92
C ALA A 228 -7.94 -8.85 -49.27
N ALA A 229 -7.11 -9.54 -50.08
CA ALA A 229 -5.90 -10.22 -49.62
C ALA A 229 -4.76 -9.26 -49.23
N LEU A 230 -4.79 -8.00 -49.71
CA LEU A 230 -3.79 -6.98 -49.37
C LEU A 230 -4.01 -6.37 -47.99
N VAL A 231 -5.22 -6.47 -47.43
CA VAL A 231 -5.59 -5.86 -46.16
C VAL A 231 -4.85 -6.48 -44.99
N LYS A 232 -4.30 -5.62 -44.13
CA LYS A 232 -3.59 -5.98 -42.90
C LYS A 232 -4.24 -5.36 -41.68
N GLU A 233 -3.92 -5.86 -40.51
CA GLU A 233 -4.31 -5.26 -39.24
C GLU A 233 -3.79 -3.82 -39.13
N GLY A 234 -4.63 -2.91 -38.68
CA GLY A 234 -4.32 -1.47 -38.56
C GLY A 234 -4.54 -0.66 -39.84
N ASP A 235 -4.92 -1.30 -40.95
CA ASP A 235 -5.21 -0.58 -42.20
C ASP A 235 -6.50 0.24 -42.10
N LEU A 236 -6.49 1.38 -42.78
CA LEU A 236 -7.68 2.17 -43.07
C LEU A 236 -8.20 1.80 -44.46
N VAL A 237 -9.44 1.35 -44.53
CA VAL A 237 -10.08 0.87 -45.77
C VAL A 237 -11.31 1.74 -46.08
N ASP A 238 -11.38 2.25 -47.31
CA ASP A 238 -12.56 2.91 -47.86
C ASP A 238 -13.01 2.07 -49.07
N ASP A 239 -14.18 1.47 -48.98
CA ASP A 239 -14.78 0.64 -50.04
C ASP A 239 -15.74 1.43 -50.93
N GLY A 240 -15.72 2.74 -50.82
CA GLY A 240 -16.62 3.66 -51.54
C GLY A 240 -17.95 3.92 -50.78
N THR A 241 -18.30 3.09 -49.84
CA THR A 241 -19.50 3.22 -48.99
C THR A 241 -19.16 3.32 -47.53
N ASN A 242 -18.21 2.51 -47.07
CA ASN A 242 -17.80 2.42 -45.68
C ASN A 242 -16.33 2.85 -45.49
N LYS A 243 -16.05 3.57 -44.42
CA LYS A 243 -14.71 3.90 -43.96
C LYS A 243 -14.41 3.08 -42.72
N LEU A 244 -13.47 2.15 -42.87
CA LEU A 244 -13.24 1.10 -41.89
C LEU A 244 -11.80 1.15 -41.38
N PHE A 245 -11.62 0.84 -40.11
CA PHE A 245 -10.33 0.54 -39.49
C PHE A 245 -10.28 -0.95 -39.20
N VAL A 246 -9.24 -1.62 -39.66
CA VAL A 246 -9.05 -3.08 -39.46
C VAL A 246 -8.50 -3.29 -38.06
N MET A 247 -9.34 -3.74 -37.15
CA MET A 247 -8.90 -4.08 -35.79
C MET A 247 -7.85 -5.19 -35.85
N PRO A 248 -6.86 -5.16 -34.93
CA PRO A 248 -5.98 -6.29 -34.70
C PRO A 248 -6.79 -7.56 -34.43
N ALA A 249 -6.26 -8.72 -34.83
CA ALA A 249 -6.91 -9.99 -34.53
C ALA A 249 -7.08 -10.15 -33.01
N ALA A 250 -8.16 -10.82 -32.63
CA ALA A 250 -8.38 -11.20 -31.25
C ALA A 250 -7.17 -12.00 -30.73
N ALA A 251 -6.91 -11.90 -29.42
CA ALA A 251 -5.90 -12.69 -28.74
C ALA A 251 -5.96 -14.17 -29.20
N LYS A 252 -4.84 -14.70 -29.63
CA LYS A 252 -4.77 -16.06 -30.19
C LYS A 252 -4.78 -17.13 -29.12
N ASN A 253 -4.51 -16.75 -27.88
CA ASN A 253 -4.50 -17.64 -26.73
C ASN A 253 -4.80 -16.84 -25.44
N GLU A 254 -5.05 -17.56 -24.35
CA GLU A 254 -5.42 -16.99 -23.07
C GLU A 254 -4.32 -16.10 -22.44
N ASN A 255 -3.08 -16.23 -22.91
CA ASN A 255 -1.94 -15.46 -22.42
C ASN A 255 -1.69 -14.16 -23.23
N GLU A 256 -2.54 -13.87 -24.21
CA GLU A 256 -2.52 -12.60 -24.93
C GLU A 256 -3.70 -11.75 -24.51
N ILE A 257 -3.43 -10.56 -23.99
CA ILE A 257 -4.46 -9.66 -23.45
C ILE A 257 -4.23 -8.23 -23.92
N SER A 258 -5.31 -7.45 -23.96
CA SER A 258 -5.21 -6.02 -24.23
C SER A 258 -4.61 -5.26 -23.04
N LEU A 259 -4.15 -4.03 -23.28
CA LEU A 259 -3.66 -3.15 -22.19
C LEU A 259 -4.76 -2.88 -21.15
N ASN A 260 -5.99 -2.64 -21.59
CA ASN A 260 -7.13 -2.45 -20.68
C ASN A 260 -7.39 -3.68 -19.80
N ASP A 261 -7.34 -4.86 -20.40
CA ASP A 261 -7.54 -6.11 -19.66
C ASP A 261 -6.37 -6.36 -18.68
N ALA A 262 -5.14 -6.02 -19.08
CA ALA A 262 -3.98 -6.11 -18.19
C ALA A 262 -4.15 -5.19 -16.97
N TYR A 263 -4.50 -3.94 -17.17
CA TYR A 263 -4.74 -3.02 -16.04
C TYR A 263 -5.93 -3.42 -15.19
N ALA A 264 -7.00 -3.94 -15.78
CA ALA A 264 -8.14 -4.47 -15.03
C ALA A 264 -7.73 -5.66 -14.13
N LYS A 265 -6.93 -6.59 -14.67
CA LYS A 265 -6.38 -7.72 -13.88
C LYS A 265 -5.44 -7.23 -12.78
N MET A 266 -4.56 -6.28 -13.06
CA MET A 266 -3.66 -5.69 -12.06
C MET A 266 -4.45 -5.04 -10.93
N ALA A 267 -5.47 -4.26 -11.24
CA ALA A 267 -6.34 -3.62 -10.25
C ALA A 267 -7.04 -4.65 -9.35
N ASP A 268 -7.55 -5.73 -9.92
CA ASP A 268 -8.18 -6.83 -9.18
C ASP A 268 -7.19 -7.50 -8.21
N GLU A 269 -5.98 -7.81 -8.69
CA GLU A 269 -4.95 -8.44 -7.86
C GLU A 269 -4.43 -7.50 -6.76
N LEU A 270 -4.25 -6.20 -7.03
CA LEU A 270 -3.92 -5.20 -6.01
C LEU A 270 -5.00 -5.13 -4.93
N GLY A 271 -6.27 -5.18 -5.33
CA GLY A 271 -7.40 -5.22 -4.42
C GLY A 271 -7.41 -6.47 -3.54
N LYS A 272 -7.17 -7.63 -4.11
CA LYS A 272 -7.07 -8.90 -3.37
C LYS A 272 -5.93 -8.90 -2.37
N ALA A 273 -4.73 -8.51 -2.81
CA ALA A 273 -3.54 -8.47 -1.95
C ALA A 273 -3.68 -7.47 -0.80
N SER A 274 -4.31 -6.32 -1.06
CA SER A 274 -4.49 -5.26 -0.07
C SER A 274 -5.72 -5.46 0.83
N SER A 275 -6.52 -6.49 0.60
CA SER A 275 -7.72 -6.81 1.39
C SER A 275 -7.50 -7.88 2.45
N ILE A 276 -6.31 -8.45 2.54
CA ILE A 276 -5.99 -9.45 3.55
C ILE A 276 -6.05 -8.83 4.94
N GLY A 277 -6.69 -9.52 5.87
CA GLY A 277 -6.80 -9.07 7.26
C GLY A 277 -7.80 -7.94 7.50
N THR A 278 -8.60 -7.56 6.51
CA THR A 278 -9.56 -6.46 6.60
C THR A 278 -10.98 -6.95 6.93
N ASP A 279 -11.74 -6.11 7.62
CA ASP A 279 -13.21 -6.27 7.74
C ASP A 279 -13.93 -5.58 6.58
N LYS A 280 -13.37 -4.47 6.09
CA LYS A 280 -13.80 -3.80 4.87
C LYS A 280 -12.66 -3.87 3.86
N ALA A 281 -12.92 -4.53 2.73
CA ALA A 281 -11.92 -4.74 1.67
C ALA A 281 -11.36 -3.42 1.12
N ALA A 282 -10.12 -3.46 0.67
CA ALA A 282 -9.52 -2.39 -0.12
C ALA A 282 -10.22 -2.23 -1.46
N THR A 283 -10.24 -1.02 -1.98
CA THR A 283 -10.74 -0.72 -3.32
C THR A 283 -9.62 -0.11 -4.16
N VAL A 284 -9.60 -0.42 -5.45
CA VAL A 284 -8.58 0.05 -6.37
C VAL A 284 -9.23 0.81 -7.52
N LYS A 285 -8.79 2.04 -7.72
CA LYS A 285 -9.17 2.83 -8.88
C LYS A 285 -8.05 2.73 -9.92
N ASN A 286 -8.37 2.18 -11.09
CA ASN A 286 -7.49 2.16 -12.25
C ASN A 286 -7.56 3.52 -12.96
N ASN A 287 -6.44 4.24 -13.03
CA ASN A 287 -6.38 5.53 -13.72
C ASN A 287 -6.10 5.40 -15.23
N GLY A 288 -5.86 4.17 -15.73
CA GLY A 288 -5.65 3.89 -17.15
C GLY A 288 -4.25 4.20 -17.69
N ASP A 289 -3.42 4.88 -16.91
CA ASP A 289 -2.06 5.30 -17.27
C ASP A 289 -0.96 4.46 -16.60
N GLY A 290 -1.33 3.31 -16.05
CA GLY A 290 -0.42 2.47 -15.27
C GLY A 290 -0.35 2.86 -13.80
N THR A 291 -1.09 3.86 -13.36
CA THR A 291 -1.24 4.22 -11.95
C THR A 291 -2.56 3.72 -11.38
N PHE A 292 -2.51 3.25 -10.12
CA PHE A 292 -3.67 2.71 -9.41
C PHE A 292 -3.76 3.37 -8.04
N GLU A 293 -4.90 4.00 -7.75
CA GLU A 293 -5.18 4.53 -6.42
C GLU A 293 -5.81 3.42 -5.57
N ILE A 294 -5.11 2.99 -4.54
CA ILE A 294 -5.58 1.98 -3.60
C ILE A 294 -6.14 2.70 -2.37
N THR A 295 -7.44 2.59 -2.14
CA THR A 295 -8.05 2.94 -0.86
C THR A 295 -7.88 1.74 0.06
N GLN A 296 -7.10 1.88 1.12
CA GLN A 296 -6.75 0.79 2.00
C GLN A 296 -7.99 0.19 2.68
N GLY A 297 -7.96 -1.12 2.85
CA GLY A 297 -8.95 -1.82 3.64
C GLY A 297 -8.84 -1.46 5.12
N THR A 298 -9.91 -1.64 5.86
CA THR A 298 -9.98 -1.31 7.29
C THR A 298 -10.35 -2.52 8.12
N VAL A 299 -9.88 -2.53 9.35
CA VAL A 299 -10.17 -3.57 10.35
C VAL A 299 -10.55 -2.90 11.67
N ASN A 300 -11.53 -3.46 12.37
CA ASN A 300 -11.90 -3.01 13.70
C ASN A 300 -11.04 -3.74 14.74
N VAL A 301 -10.28 -2.98 15.49
CA VAL A 301 -9.42 -3.48 16.55
C VAL A 301 -9.75 -2.82 17.88
N LYS A 302 -9.39 -3.46 18.98
CA LYS A 302 -9.47 -2.78 20.27
C LYS A 302 -8.39 -1.71 20.35
N LYS A 303 -8.71 -0.60 21.00
CA LYS A 303 -7.72 0.46 21.22
C LYS A 303 -6.50 -0.07 21.98
N SER A 304 -5.35 0.55 21.75
CA SER A 304 -4.10 0.23 22.43
C SER A 304 -4.26 0.34 23.95
N LEU A 305 -3.62 -0.57 24.67
CA LEU A 305 -3.50 -0.45 26.13
C LEU A 305 -2.45 0.60 26.44
N SER A 306 -2.85 1.68 27.11
CA SER A 306 -1.94 2.72 27.58
C SER A 306 -1.97 2.80 29.10
N PHE A 307 -0.81 2.82 29.73
CA PHE A 307 -0.66 3.04 31.16
C PHE A 307 0.65 3.77 31.47
N SER A 308 0.66 4.45 32.61
CA SER A 308 1.84 5.19 33.06
C SER A 308 2.47 4.53 34.27
N LEU A 309 3.77 4.29 34.21
CA LEU A 309 4.58 3.85 35.32
C LEU A 309 5.17 5.05 36.05
N HIS A 310 4.92 5.19 37.34
CA HIS A 310 5.54 6.22 38.15
C HIS A 310 6.96 5.83 38.51
N VAL A 311 7.94 6.66 38.18
CA VAL A 311 9.37 6.37 38.29
C VAL A 311 10.12 7.53 39.02
N GLY A 312 9.85 7.76 40.25
CA GLY A 312 10.51 8.81 40.99
C GLY A 312 9.99 8.93 42.40
N ALA A 313 10.70 9.70 43.25
CA ALA A 313 10.35 9.91 44.66
C ALA A 313 9.26 10.97 44.85
N ASP A 314 9.10 11.87 43.87
CA ASP A 314 8.21 13.01 43.95
C ASP A 314 6.90 12.76 43.17
N ALA A 315 5.82 13.39 43.63
CA ALA A 315 4.50 13.32 43.00
C ALA A 315 4.39 14.11 41.69
N ASP A 316 5.52 14.44 41.02
CA ASP A 316 5.54 15.19 39.78
C ASP A 316 5.07 14.31 38.61
N MET A 317 4.24 14.87 37.74
CA MET A 317 3.74 14.22 36.53
C MET A 317 4.84 13.95 35.53
N THR A 318 5.98 14.63 35.61
CA THR A 318 7.16 14.38 34.76
C THR A 318 7.87 13.09 35.14
N ASN A 319 7.63 12.55 36.34
CA ASN A 319 8.19 11.26 36.80
C ASN A 319 7.37 10.07 36.34
N LYS A 320 6.74 10.13 35.14
CA LYS A 320 5.97 9.04 34.57
C LYS A 320 6.56 8.59 33.25
N ILE A 321 6.65 7.28 33.06
CA ILE A 321 6.94 6.67 31.77
C ILE A 321 5.65 6.07 31.25
N ASN A 322 5.19 6.58 30.08
CA ASN A 322 4.03 6.03 29.40
C ASN A 322 4.43 4.78 28.62
N VAL A 323 3.61 3.75 28.72
CA VAL A 323 3.75 2.50 27.99
C VAL A 323 2.48 2.31 27.18
N ASP A 324 2.64 2.19 25.84
CA ASP A 324 1.57 1.89 24.92
C ASP A 324 1.80 0.51 24.30
N ILE A 325 0.80 -0.35 24.37
CA ILE A 325 0.85 -1.69 23.80
C ILE A 325 -0.33 -1.85 22.86
N GLU A 326 -0.03 -2.00 21.57
CA GLU A 326 -1.04 -2.26 20.56
C GLU A 326 -1.69 -3.63 20.76
N THR A 327 -2.89 -3.79 20.23
CA THR A 327 -3.59 -5.07 20.23
C THR A 327 -2.84 -6.06 19.32
N MET A 328 -2.39 -7.18 19.90
CA MET A 328 -1.55 -8.17 19.21
C MET A 328 -2.29 -9.48 18.88
N ASN A 329 -3.62 -9.40 18.70
CA ASN A 329 -4.40 -10.51 18.17
C ASN A 329 -4.34 -10.54 16.63
N ALA A 330 -4.94 -11.53 16.01
CA ALA A 330 -4.93 -11.71 14.55
C ALA A 330 -5.49 -10.47 13.80
N ALA A 331 -6.52 -9.81 14.34
CA ALA A 331 -7.07 -8.58 13.76
C ALA A 331 -6.08 -7.41 13.88
N GLY A 332 -5.50 -7.15 15.05
CA GLY A 332 -4.52 -6.11 15.28
C GLY A 332 -3.23 -6.29 14.47
N LEU A 333 -2.86 -7.54 14.22
CA LEU A 333 -1.71 -7.88 13.38
C LEU A 333 -1.99 -7.86 11.88
N GLY A 334 -3.27 -7.71 11.45
CA GLY A 334 -3.63 -7.70 10.03
C GLY A 334 -3.57 -9.08 9.35
N ILE A 335 -3.64 -10.16 10.12
CA ILE A 335 -3.59 -11.54 9.63
C ILE A 335 -4.89 -12.32 9.84
N LYS A 336 -5.96 -11.62 10.16
CA LYS A 336 -7.29 -12.20 10.29
C LYS A 336 -7.75 -12.77 8.95
N GLY A 337 -8.24 -14.00 8.95
CA GLY A 337 -8.82 -14.61 7.76
C GLY A 337 -7.84 -14.92 6.63
N LEU A 338 -6.55 -15.16 6.95
CA LEU A 338 -5.59 -15.62 5.95
C LEU A 338 -6.09 -16.87 5.23
N ASP A 339 -6.12 -16.81 3.90
CA ASP A 339 -6.48 -17.92 3.03
C ASP A 339 -5.31 -18.27 2.10
N VAL A 340 -4.98 -19.56 2.02
CA VAL A 340 -3.92 -20.11 1.17
C VAL A 340 -4.41 -21.27 0.30
N LYS A 341 -5.74 -21.45 0.20
CA LYS A 341 -6.37 -22.62 -0.44
C LYS A 341 -6.53 -22.49 -1.94
N ASP A 342 -6.25 -21.33 -2.54
CA ASP A 342 -6.43 -21.15 -3.97
C ASP A 342 -5.62 -22.16 -4.79
N ASP A 343 -6.11 -22.53 -5.97
CA ASP A 343 -5.49 -23.53 -6.82
C ASP A 343 -4.15 -23.06 -7.42
N SER A 344 -3.93 -21.74 -7.49
CA SER A 344 -2.75 -21.14 -8.11
C SER A 344 -1.58 -20.91 -7.14
N GLY A 345 -1.83 -20.88 -5.82
CA GLY A 345 -0.86 -20.47 -4.81
C GLY A 345 -0.63 -18.94 -4.71
N VAL A 346 -1.43 -18.15 -5.43
CA VAL A 346 -1.34 -16.69 -5.44
C VAL A 346 -1.81 -16.11 -4.11
N ALA A 347 -2.90 -16.60 -3.54
CA ALA A 347 -3.38 -16.21 -2.22
C ALA A 347 -2.32 -16.45 -1.14
N ALA A 348 -1.62 -17.58 -1.21
CA ALA A 348 -0.50 -17.88 -0.31
C ALA A 348 0.65 -16.89 -0.47
N THR A 349 0.94 -16.45 -1.69
CA THR A 349 1.97 -15.43 -1.97
C THR A 349 1.60 -14.10 -1.33
N TYR A 350 0.35 -13.65 -1.47
CA TYR A 350 -0.14 -12.44 -0.83
C TYR A 350 -0.16 -12.54 0.71
N ALA A 351 -0.47 -13.73 1.24
CA ALA A 351 -0.40 -13.99 2.67
C ALA A 351 1.01 -13.82 3.25
N ILE A 352 2.07 -14.06 2.46
CA ILE A 352 3.46 -13.84 2.88
C ILE A 352 3.71 -12.37 3.22
N ASP A 353 3.18 -11.45 2.44
CA ASP A 353 3.35 -10.01 2.66
C ASP A 353 2.60 -9.56 3.92
N ALA A 354 1.35 -10.00 4.11
CA ALA A 354 0.58 -9.73 5.31
C ALA A 354 1.27 -10.28 6.58
N ILE A 355 1.85 -11.46 6.50
CA ILE A 355 2.62 -12.06 7.60
C ILE A 355 3.91 -11.27 7.85
N ALA A 356 4.59 -10.78 6.81
CA ALA A 356 5.78 -9.95 6.97
C ALA A 356 5.45 -8.64 7.71
N ASP A 357 4.33 -8.01 7.39
CA ASP A 357 3.84 -6.81 8.08
C ASP A 357 3.50 -7.10 9.55
N ALA A 358 2.85 -8.23 9.83
CA ALA A 358 2.57 -8.67 11.20
C ALA A 358 3.85 -8.86 12.01
N VAL A 359 4.88 -9.48 11.43
CA VAL A 359 6.20 -9.65 12.07
C VAL A 359 6.86 -8.30 12.32
N ALA A 360 6.75 -7.35 11.37
CA ALA A 360 7.26 -5.99 11.54
C ALA A 360 6.56 -5.24 12.69
N LYS A 361 5.23 -5.35 12.80
CA LYS A 361 4.46 -4.79 13.93
C LYS A 361 4.93 -5.35 15.27
N VAL A 362 5.05 -6.66 15.39
CA VAL A 362 5.55 -7.31 16.62
C VAL A 362 6.97 -6.87 16.95
N SER A 363 7.83 -6.75 15.94
CA SER A 363 9.22 -6.30 16.13
C SER A 363 9.28 -4.84 16.59
N SER A 364 8.45 -3.98 16.02
CA SER A 364 8.32 -2.57 16.43
C SER A 364 7.85 -2.45 17.87
N GLN A 365 6.81 -3.20 18.27
CA GLN A 365 6.31 -3.22 19.63
C GLN A 365 7.35 -3.72 20.62
N ARG A 366 8.10 -4.77 20.26
CA ARG A 366 9.21 -5.27 21.10
C ARG A 366 10.31 -4.23 21.27
N SER A 367 10.65 -3.50 20.19
CA SER A 367 11.65 -2.42 20.24
C SER A 367 11.20 -1.30 21.16
N SER A 368 9.94 -0.89 21.05
CA SER A 368 9.34 0.14 21.92
C SER A 368 9.40 -0.28 23.40
N LEU A 369 9.00 -1.52 23.71
CA LEU A 369 9.06 -2.06 25.07
C LEU A 369 10.50 -2.19 25.57
N GLY A 370 11.46 -2.56 24.71
CA GLY A 370 12.88 -2.57 25.04
C GLY A 370 13.43 -1.19 25.39
N ALA A 371 12.99 -0.16 24.68
CA ALA A 371 13.36 1.22 25.02
C ALA A 371 12.79 1.64 26.37
N VAL A 372 11.56 1.25 26.68
CA VAL A 372 10.96 1.48 28.02
C VAL A 372 11.75 0.74 29.11
N GLN A 373 12.11 -0.52 28.86
CA GLN A 373 12.92 -1.31 29.80
C GLN A 373 14.26 -0.62 30.09
N ASN A 374 15.00 -0.19 29.07
CA ASN A 374 16.27 0.55 29.25
C ASN A 374 16.07 1.85 30.05
N ARG A 375 14.99 2.59 29.77
CA ARG A 375 14.68 3.80 30.54
C ARG A 375 14.40 3.48 32.01
N LEU A 376 13.67 2.41 32.30
CA LEU A 376 13.39 1.95 33.66
C LEU A 376 14.67 1.54 34.37
N GLU A 377 15.57 0.78 33.72
CA GLU A 377 16.86 0.37 34.30
C GLU A 377 17.73 1.59 34.66
N HIS A 378 17.82 2.58 33.76
CA HIS A 378 18.55 3.83 34.07
C HIS A 378 17.91 4.62 35.20
N THR A 379 16.57 4.63 35.27
CA THR A 379 15.86 5.32 36.33
C THR A 379 16.06 4.62 37.67
N ILE A 380 16.01 3.27 37.72
CA ILE A 380 16.30 2.50 38.93
C ILE A 380 17.70 2.83 39.45
N ALA A 381 18.71 2.76 38.56
CA ALA A 381 20.09 3.11 38.94
C ALA A 381 20.23 4.55 39.47
N ASN A 382 19.48 5.50 38.88
CA ASN A 382 19.49 6.87 39.37
C ASN A 382 18.78 7.02 40.73
N VAL A 383 17.65 6.36 40.92
CA VAL A 383 16.93 6.36 42.20
C VAL A 383 17.77 5.69 43.28
N ASP A 384 18.45 4.58 43.01
CA ASP A 384 19.35 3.92 43.96
C ASP A 384 20.46 4.88 44.43
N ASN A 385 21.07 5.63 43.50
CA ASN A 385 22.05 6.66 43.83
C ASN A 385 21.45 7.79 44.75
N VAL A 386 20.22 8.20 44.44
CA VAL A 386 19.50 9.20 45.24
C VAL A 386 19.22 8.64 46.64
N VAL A 387 18.78 7.41 46.76
CA VAL A 387 18.51 6.72 48.03
C VAL A 387 19.81 6.62 48.84
N GLU A 388 20.91 6.18 48.23
CA GLU A 388 22.22 6.10 48.93
C GLU A 388 22.68 7.48 49.41
N ASN A 389 22.61 8.52 48.58
CA ASN A 389 22.97 9.87 48.93
C ASN A 389 22.07 10.42 50.06
N THR A 390 20.77 10.15 49.99
CA THR A 390 19.78 10.61 51.03
C THR A 390 20.02 9.89 52.34
N THR A 391 20.26 8.58 52.30
CA THR A 391 20.57 7.76 53.49
C THR A 391 21.89 8.21 54.12
N SER A 392 22.89 8.52 53.29
CA SER A 392 24.17 9.09 53.77
C SER A 392 23.99 10.47 54.39
N ALA A 393 23.12 11.31 53.80
CA ALA A 393 22.80 12.64 54.37
C ALA A 393 22.02 12.51 55.67
N GLU A 394 21.03 11.61 55.77
CA GLU A 394 20.28 11.33 57.01
C GLU A 394 21.23 10.85 58.09
N SER A 395 22.12 9.91 57.79
CA SER A 395 23.12 9.43 58.76
C SER A 395 24.00 10.55 59.30
N ARG A 396 24.48 11.46 58.41
CA ARG A 396 25.30 12.60 58.84
C ARG A 396 24.54 13.54 59.77
N ILE A 397 23.27 13.80 59.51
CA ILE A 397 22.43 14.67 60.37
C ILE A 397 22.18 13.97 61.69
N ARG A 398 21.83 12.71 61.68
CA ARG A 398 21.56 11.92 62.87
C ARG A 398 22.79 11.74 63.76
N ASP A 399 23.93 11.40 63.13
CA ASP A 399 25.17 11.21 63.88
C ASP A 399 25.70 12.54 64.42
N THR A 400 25.52 13.63 63.68
CA THR A 400 25.87 15.00 64.15
C THR A 400 24.98 15.41 65.33
N ASP A 401 23.68 15.17 65.23
CA ASP A 401 22.75 15.50 66.30
C ASP A 401 23.02 14.65 67.56
N MET A 402 23.28 13.35 67.39
CA MET A 402 23.66 12.46 68.50
C MET A 402 24.96 12.89 69.15
N ALA A 403 25.96 13.24 68.36
CA ALA A 403 27.24 13.74 68.86
C ALA A 403 27.07 15.07 69.66
N SER A 404 26.27 15.99 69.10
CA SER A 404 25.95 17.28 69.74
C SER A 404 25.17 17.08 71.03
N GLU A 405 24.21 16.14 71.04
CA GLU A 405 23.41 15.83 72.21
C GLU A 405 24.25 15.15 73.29
N MET A 406 25.17 14.24 72.96
CA MET A 406 26.10 13.63 73.90
C MET A 406 27.04 14.67 74.53
N VAL A 407 27.51 15.65 73.75
CA VAL A 407 28.31 16.78 74.27
C VAL A 407 27.48 17.63 75.22
N ASN A 408 26.25 17.96 74.83
CA ASN A 408 25.34 18.71 75.73
C ASN A 408 24.99 17.93 76.97
N TYR A 409 24.76 16.65 76.93
CA TYR A 409 24.52 15.81 78.08
C TYR A 409 25.72 15.76 79.04
N SER A 410 26.92 15.51 78.45
CA SER A 410 28.15 15.54 79.24
C SER A 410 28.41 16.88 79.93
N LYS A 411 28.23 18.02 79.20
CA LYS A 411 28.33 19.37 79.68
C LYS A 411 27.36 19.62 80.83
N ASN A 412 26.11 19.21 80.64
CA ASN A 412 25.08 19.42 81.71
C ASN A 412 25.36 18.61 82.96
N ASN A 413 25.86 17.37 82.81
CA ASN A 413 26.29 16.51 83.93
C ASN A 413 27.46 17.14 84.69
N ILE A 414 28.47 17.62 83.98
CA ILE A 414 29.61 18.29 84.60
C ILE A 414 29.18 19.56 85.33
N LEU A 415 28.30 20.35 84.70
CA LEU A 415 27.75 21.58 85.35
C LEU A 415 26.94 21.24 86.62
N ALA A 416 26.12 20.19 86.60
CA ALA A 416 25.36 19.73 87.74
C ALA A 416 26.28 19.29 88.92
N GLN A 417 27.33 18.51 88.62
CA GLN A 417 28.33 18.05 89.57
C GLN A 417 29.15 19.26 90.14
N ALA A 418 29.57 20.17 89.29
CA ALA A 418 30.27 21.38 89.68
C ALA A 418 29.36 22.30 90.56
N GLY A 419 28.08 22.45 90.19
CA GLY A 419 27.11 23.20 90.95
C GLY A 419 26.87 22.60 92.32
N GLN A 420 26.73 21.28 92.40
CA GLN A 420 26.60 20.59 93.70
C GLN A 420 27.87 20.79 94.59
N SER A 421 29.06 20.66 93.98
CA SER A 421 30.31 20.87 94.70
C SER A 421 30.47 22.32 95.19
N MET A 422 30.10 23.27 94.34
CA MET A 422 30.10 24.71 94.72
C MET A 422 29.07 25.02 95.79
N LEU A 423 27.90 24.39 95.73
CA LEU A 423 26.88 24.52 96.80
C LEU A 423 27.33 23.94 98.12
N ALA A 424 27.99 22.79 98.09
CA ALA A 424 28.62 22.19 99.27
C ALA A 424 29.72 23.10 99.82
N GLN A 425 30.56 23.69 99.00
CA GLN A 425 31.59 24.62 99.36
C GLN A 425 31.05 25.88 99.99
N ALA A 426 29.98 26.46 99.35
CA ALA A 426 29.29 27.64 99.93
C ALA A 426 28.65 27.38 101.26
N ASN A 427 28.01 26.18 101.47
CA ASN A 427 27.45 25.81 102.76
C ASN A 427 28.52 25.55 103.78
N GLN A 428 29.69 25.02 103.46
CA GLN A 428 30.81 24.89 104.38
C GLN A 428 31.42 26.24 104.78
N SER A 429 31.50 27.20 103.82
CA SER A 429 31.99 28.56 104.21
C SER A 429 31.05 29.33 105.13
N ASN A 430 29.73 29.11 105.01
CA ASN A 430 28.75 29.69 105.91
C ASN A 430 28.74 29.05 107.29
N GLN A 431 29.10 27.76 107.43
CA GLN A 431 29.28 27.12 108.74
C GLN A 431 30.56 27.50 109.48
N GLY A 432 31.53 28.06 108.78
CA GLY A 432 32.81 28.51 109.37
C GLY A 432 32.74 29.91 109.96
N VAL A 433 31.58 30.59 109.81
CA VAL A 433 31.36 32.02 110.33
C VAL A 433 30.35 32.03 111.51
N LEU A 434 29.80 30.94 111.91
CA LEU A 434 29.07 30.76 113.15
C LEU A 434 29.97 30.02 114.16
#